data_0615c06ceed4f7f6d705705e61aeeb32
#
_entry.id   0615c06ceed4f7f6d705705e61aeeb32
#
_cell.length_a   1.000
_cell.length_b   1.000
_cell.length_c   1.000
_cell.angle_alpha   90.00
_cell.angle_beta   90.00
_cell.angle_gamma   90.00
#
_symmetry.space_group_name_H-M   'P 1'
#
loop_
_entity.id
_entity.type
_entity.pdbx_description
1 polymer ?
#
loop_
_entity_poly.entity_id
_entity_poly.type
_entity_poly.pdbx_seq_one_letter_code
_entity_poly.pdbx_strand_id
1 'polypeptide(L)'
;MGDDAAVLPDGLLASTDTLVEGLDWRPEWSSAADVGWKAIMVNASDISAMGGRSAWFLVSLVSAPGFEVDGFFDGIAEAAAVVDAEVVGGDLSGGPTTVVTVTVLGHAAEPVLRSGARAGDGVYVSGLVGAAARDLRNGGGLAHRRPMAYLGPRPHGVTAMIDVSDGLVTDCGRIASASGVGIALEEIPVAPEATLDDALHGGEDFVLVACAPAAIDEWTRIGSCVEGAGVTLHGEPIEARGWEHQL
;
A
#
# COMPACT_ATOMS: atom_id res chain seq x y z
N MET A 1 15.57 -5.30 -6.43
CA MET A 1 14.39 -4.41 -6.64
C MET A 1 13.28 -5.29 -7.17
N GLY A 2 12.08 -5.15 -6.67
CA GLY A 2 10.92 -5.95 -7.12
C GLY A 2 9.94 -6.35 -6.02
N ASP A 3 10.24 -6.05 -4.77
CA ASP A 3 9.32 -6.19 -3.62
C ASP A 3 8.98 -4.82 -3.03
N ASP A 4 8.05 -4.76 -2.08
CA ASP A 4 7.57 -3.53 -1.45
C ASP A 4 8.69 -2.83 -0.66
N ALA A 5 9.57 -3.59 -0.02
CA ALA A 5 10.75 -3.06 0.66
C ALA A 5 12.01 -3.83 0.29
N ALA A 6 13.14 -3.16 0.39
CA ALA A 6 14.45 -3.80 0.29
C ALA A 6 14.72 -4.63 1.55
N VAL A 7 15.18 -5.88 1.36
CA VAL A 7 15.64 -6.73 2.45
C VAL A 7 17.15 -6.51 2.63
N LEU A 8 17.52 -6.03 3.79
CA LEU A 8 18.90 -5.77 4.22
C LEU A 8 19.37 -6.87 5.20
N PRO A 9 20.66 -6.91 5.59
CA PRO A 9 21.14 -7.88 6.58
C PRO A 9 20.33 -7.86 7.88
N ASP A 10 20.29 -8.99 8.57
CA ASP A 10 19.65 -9.18 9.87
C ASP A 10 18.13 -8.93 9.88
N GLY A 11 17.46 -9.11 8.73
CA GLY A 11 16.01 -8.92 8.61
C GLY A 11 15.56 -7.46 8.64
N LEU A 12 16.49 -6.52 8.48
CA LEU A 12 16.15 -5.11 8.34
C LEU A 12 15.48 -4.88 6.98
N LEU A 13 14.36 -4.17 6.99
CA LEU A 13 13.62 -3.73 5.81
C LEU A 13 13.80 -2.23 5.62
N ALA A 14 13.84 -1.78 4.38
CA ALA A 14 13.89 -0.36 4.04
C ALA A 14 13.04 -0.06 2.81
N SER A 15 12.16 0.93 2.90
CA SER A 15 11.41 1.49 1.77
C SER A 15 11.41 3.01 1.80
N THR A 16 11.00 3.63 0.71
CA THR A 16 10.88 5.08 0.61
C THR A 16 9.84 5.45 -0.42
N ASP A 17 8.91 6.32 -0.02
CA ASP A 17 7.88 6.89 -0.88
C ASP A 17 7.91 8.41 -0.88
N THR A 18 7.47 8.98 -1.99
CA THR A 18 7.40 10.42 -2.19
C THR A 18 5.97 10.84 -2.56
N LEU A 19 5.45 11.84 -1.85
CA LEU A 19 4.17 12.49 -2.14
C LEU A 19 4.43 13.89 -2.73
N VAL A 20 3.83 14.17 -3.88
CA VAL A 20 3.97 15.44 -4.61
C VAL A 20 2.64 16.18 -4.64
N GLU A 21 2.64 17.46 -4.26
CA GLU A 21 1.47 18.35 -4.36
C GLU A 21 0.96 18.43 -5.79
N GLY A 22 -0.35 18.28 -5.95
CA GLY A 22 -1.03 18.29 -7.24
C GLY A 22 -1.09 16.93 -7.94
N LEU A 23 -0.31 15.95 -7.46
CA LEU A 23 -0.28 14.60 -7.98
C LEU A 23 -0.89 13.61 -6.98
N ASP A 24 -0.27 13.45 -5.82
CA ASP A 24 -0.67 12.47 -4.79
C ASP A 24 -1.63 13.06 -3.75
N TRP A 25 -1.71 14.38 -3.69
CA TRP A 25 -2.63 15.13 -2.85
C TRP A 25 -2.86 16.55 -3.38
N ARG A 26 -3.92 17.22 -2.93
CA ARG A 26 -4.23 18.61 -3.32
C ARG A 26 -4.68 19.42 -2.12
N PRO A 27 -4.28 20.72 -2.03
CA PRO A 27 -4.66 21.61 -0.92
C PRO A 27 -6.18 21.82 -0.79
N GLU A 28 -6.94 21.64 -1.88
CA GLU A 28 -8.40 21.86 -1.91
C GLU A 28 -9.15 20.80 -1.08
N TRP A 29 -8.55 19.65 -0.83
CA TRP A 29 -9.21 18.57 -0.09
C TRP A 29 -8.37 17.95 1.04
N SER A 30 -7.04 18.17 1.07
CA SER A 30 -6.15 17.64 2.09
C SER A 30 -5.56 18.75 2.93
N SER A 31 -5.69 18.70 4.24
CA SER A 31 -4.92 19.53 5.16
C SER A 31 -3.45 19.07 5.21
N ALA A 32 -2.57 19.91 5.73
CA ALA A 32 -1.18 19.52 5.94
C ALA A 32 -1.06 18.30 6.89
N ALA A 33 -1.93 18.21 7.90
CA ALA A 33 -1.98 17.05 8.80
C ALA A 33 -2.41 15.77 8.06
N ASP A 34 -3.32 15.83 7.09
CA ASP A 34 -3.67 14.67 6.25
C ASP A 34 -2.49 14.21 5.41
N VAL A 35 -1.70 15.16 4.87
CA VAL A 35 -0.48 14.84 4.10
C VAL A 35 0.57 14.15 4.98
N GLY A 36 0.77 14.67 6.21
CA GLY A 36 1.67 14.04 7.18
C GLY A 36 1.24 12.62 7.54
N TRP A 37 -0.04 12.43 7.81
CA TRP A 37 -0.62 11.11 8.06
C TRP A 37 -0.37 10.14 6.89
N LYS A 38 -0.77 10.56 5.68
CA LYS A 38 -0.63 9.75 4.46
C LYS A 38 0.83 9.34 4.24
N ALA A 39 1.77 10.27 4.38
CA ALA A 39 3.20 10.02 4.18
C ALA A 39 3.76 8.90 5.09
N ILE A 40 3.32 8.81 6.33
CA ILE A 40 3.70 7.70 7.24
C ILE A 40 3.00 6.40 6.83
N MET A 41 1.69 6.44 6.57
CA MET A 41 0.89 5.24 6.34
C MET A 41 1.28 4.51 5.05
N VAL A 42 1.57 5.21 3.95
CA VAL A 42 2.00 4.57 2.69
C VAL A 42 3.32 3.80 2.90
N ASN A 43 4.28 4.40 3.58
CA ASN A 43 5.55 3.74 3.91
C ASN A 43 5.40 2.57 4.90
N ALA A 44 4.52 2.70 5.90
CA ALA A 44 4.23 1.62 6.84
C ALA A 44 3.56 0.43 6.13
N SER A 45 2.78 0.67 5.07
CA SER A 45 2.17 -0.35 4.24
C SER A 45 3.20 -1.25 3.58
N ASP A 46 4.27 -0.71 3.00
CA ASP A 46 5.36 -1.48 2.39
C ASP A 46 6.01 -2.45 3.38
N ILE A 47 6.28 -1.98 4.60
CA ILE A 47 6.87 -2.84 5.64
C ILE A 47 5.89 -3.94 6.05
N SER A 48 4.60 -3.60 6.17
CA SER A 48 3.55 -4.57 6.49
C SER A 48 3.36 -5.60 5.38
N ALA A 49 3.46 -5.20 4.11
CA ALA A 49 3.41 -6.07 2.94
C ALA A 49 4.54 -7.11 2.94
N MET A 50 5.68 -6.78 3.53
CA MET A 50 6.80 -7.71 3.75
C MET A 50 6.65 -8.56 5.04
N GLY A 51 5.50 -8.48 5.73
CA GLY A 51 5.26 -9.17 7.00
C GLY A 51 6.11 -8.63 8.16
N GLY A 52 6.59 -7.38 8.02
CA GLY A 52 7.42 -6.68 8.98
C GLY A 52 6.65 -5.74 9.91
N ARG A 53 7.39 -5.06 10.77
CA ARG A 53 6.93 -3.94 11.60
C ARG A 53 7.84 -2.75 11.37
N SER A 54 7.27 -1.60 11.12
CA SER A 54 8.00 -0.33 11.06
C SER A 54 8.62 -0.01 12.41
N ALA A 55 9.81 0.58 12.41
CA ALA A 55 10.52 0.96 13.62
C ALA A 55 10.94 2.44 13.60
N TRP A 56 11.42 2.92 12.46
CA TRP A 56 11.93 4.28 12.33
C TRP A 56 11.54 4.91 11.02
N PHE A 57 11.28 6.22 11.07
CA PHE A 57 11.02 7.07 9.91
C PHE A 57 12.03 8.21 9.81
N LEU A 58 12.46 8.51 8.59
CA LEU A 58 13.17 9.73 8.20
C LEU A 58 12.25 10.53 7.27
N VAL A 59 12.00 11.80 7.60
CA VAL A 59 11.04 12.65 6.87
C VAL A 59 11.77 13.81 6.22
N SER A 60 11.79 13.86 4.88
CA SER A 60 12.30 15.00 4.13
C SER A 60 11.14 15.78 3.53
N LEU A 61 11.04 17.06 3.89
CA LEU A 61 10.00 17.98 3.44
C LEU A 61 10.61 19.13 2.65
N VAL A 62 10.19 19.26 1.40
CA VAL A 62 10.32 20.51 0.63
C VAL A 62 8.98 21.25 0.76
N SER A 63 8.96 22.40 1.42
CA SER A 63 7.74 23.15 1.70
C SER A 63 7.55 24.30 0.73
N ALA A 64 6.38 24.37 0.07
CA ALA A 64 5.95 25.54 -0.69
C ALA A 64 5.55 26.71 0.22
N PRO A 65 5.59 27.96 -0.27
CA PRO A 65 5.09 29.11 0.48
C PRO A 65 3.63 28.94 0.89
N GLY A 66 3.34 29.10 2.19
CA GLY A 66 1.98 28.99 2.75
C GLY A 66 1.56 27.57 3.16
N PHE A 67 2.40 26.56 3.00
CA PHE A 67 2.14 25.23 3.55
C PHE A 67 2.29 25.23 5.07
N GLU A 68 1.32 24.65 5.78
CA GLU A 68 1.24 24.61 7.24
C GLU A 68 2.17 23.53 7.83
N VAL A 69 3.46 23.88 7.97
CA VAL A 69 4.52 22.92 8.40
C VAL A 69 4.24 22.31 9.78
N ASP A 70 3.74 23.09 10.74
CA ASP A 70 3.43 22.58 12.08
C ASP A 70 2.29 21.55 12.01
N GLY A 71 1.22 21.84 11.27
CA GLY A 71 0.12 20.91 11.04
C GLY A 71 0.56 19.62 10.34
N PHE A 72 1.52 19.72 9.41
CA PHE A 72 2.11 18.55 8.77
C PHE A 72 2.80 17.64 9.80
N PHE A 73 3.65 18.21 10.67
CA PHE A 73 4.32 17.41 11.70
C PHE A 73 3.38 16.88 12.78
N ASP A 74 2.25 17.55 13.05
CA ASP A 74 1.18 16.99 13.89
C ASP A 74 0.61 15.71 13.27
N GLY A 75 0.34 15.70 11.95
CA GLY A 75 -0.11 14.51 11.22
C GLY A 75 0.93 13.37 11.18
N ILE A 76 2.20 13.72 11.00
CA ILE A 76 3.33 12.77 11.11
C ILE A 76 3.35 12.11 12.50
N ALA A 77 3.28 12.92 13.57
CA ALA A 77 3.34 12.41 14.94
C ALA A 77 2.13 11.52 15.29
N GLU A 78 0.93 11.91 14.84
CA GLU A 78 -0.29 11.12 15.01
C GLU A 78 -0.17 9.76 14.33
N ALA A 79 0.25 9.72 13.06
CA ALA A 79 0.38 8.48 12.30
C ALA A 79 1.50 7.59 12.85
N ALA A 80 2.67 8.16 13.19
CA ALA A 80 3.79 7.42 13.77
C ALA A 80 3.40 6.75 15.11
N ALA A 81 2.60 7.45 15.94
CA ALA A 81 2.07 6.86 17.17
C ALA A 81 1.11 5.69 16.91
N VAL A 82 0.27 5.75 15.87
CA VAL A 82 -0.62 4.63 15.48
C VAL A 82 0.18 3.43 14.96
N VAL A 83 1.26 3.68 14.21
CA VAL A 83 2.16 2.64 13.69
C VAL A 83 3.04 2.04 14.79
N ASP A 84 3.16 2.69 15.95
CA ASP A 84 4.09 2.36 17.04
C ASP A 84 5.56 2.40 16.58
N ALA A 85 5.93 3.49 15.88
CA ALA A 85 7.27 3.71 15.34
C ALA A 85 7.74 5.16 15.59
N GLU A 86 9.05 5.41 15.50
CA GLU A 86 9.67 6.69 15.85
C GLU A 86 10.10 7.46 14.61
N VAL A 87 9.91 8.78 14.61
CA VAL A 87 10.55 9.69 13.64
C VAL A 87 11.91 10.09 14.20
N VAL A 88 12.97 9.60 13.57
CA VAL A 88 14.35 9.73 14.09
C VAL A 88 15.15 10.85 13.42
N GLY A 89 14.61 11.48 12.38
CA GLY A 89 15.28 12.58 11.68
C GLY A 89 14.66 12.89 10.32
N GLY A 90 15.39 13.65 9.53
CA GLY A 90 14.99 14.06 8.20
C GLY A 90 15.64 15.36 7.77
N ASP A 91 15.03 16.04 6.80
CA ASP A 91 15.49 17.33 6.27
C ASP A 91 14.29 18.26 6.02
N LEU A 92 14.50 19.57 6.12
CA LEU A 92 13.50 20.59 5.84
C LEU A 92 14.08 21.65 4.90
N SER A 93 13.47 21.80 3.74
CA SER A 93 13.84 22.75 2.72
C SER A 93 12.65 23.54 2.21
N GLY A 94 12.90 24.66 1.52
CA GLY A 94 11.88 25.43 0.81
C GLY A 94 11.92 25.19 -0.69
N GLY A 95 10.75 25.20 -1.34
CA GLY A 95 10.64 25.05 -2.80
C GLY A 95 9.34 25.64 -3.36
N PRO A 96 9.16 25.62 -4.68
CA PRO A 96 7.96 26.17 -5.32
C PRO A 96 6.71 25.25 -5.19
N THR A 97 6.92 23.96 -4.87
CA THR A 97 5.88 22.92 -4.73
C THR A 97 6.21 22.10 -3.50
N THR A 98 5.20 21.69 -2.75
CA THR A 98 5.42 20.84 -1.58
C THR A 98 5.68 19.40 -2.02
N VAL A 99 6.80 18.85 -1.54
CA VAL A 99 7.20 17.46 -1.78
C VAL A 99 7.59 16.83 -0.45
N VAL A 100 7.05 15.68 -0.17
CA VAL A 100 7.34 14.91 1.04
C VAL A 100 7.96 13.59 0.62
N THR A 101 9.15 13.28 1.12
CA THR A 101 9.74 11.94 0.99
C THR A 101 9.94 11.37 2.38
N VAL A 102 9.38 10.19 2.61
CA VAL A 102 9.58 9.45 3.86
C VAL A 102 10.36 8.19 3.55
N THR A 103 11.38 7.92 4.35
CA THR A 103 12.08 6.63 4.35
C THR A 103 11.70 5.90 5.62
N VAL A 104 11.29 4.65 5.49
CA VAL A 104 10.97 3.76 6.61
C VAL A 104 12.02 2.67 6.75
N LEU A 105 12.38 2.40 8.00
CA LEU A 105 13.14 1.23 8.38
C LEU A 105 12.27 0.35 9.29
N GLY A 106 12.27 -0.95 9.04
CA GLY A 106 11.48 -1.92 9.80
C GLY A 106 12.19 -3.26 9.92
N HIS A 107 11.55 -4.21 10.58
CA HIS A 107 12.09 -5.55 10.77
C HIS A 107 11.06 -6.62 10.44
N ALA A 108 11.52 -7.66 9.75
CA ALA A 108 10.83 -8.93 9.61
C ALA A 108 11.82 -10.07 9.87
N ALA A 109 11.49 -10.99 10.78
CA ALA A 109 12.33 -12.16 11.04
C ALA A 109 12.44 -13.04 9.79
N GLU A 110 11.35 -13.14 9.05
CA GLU A 110 11.25 -13.86 7.77
C GLU A 110 10.43 -13.00 6.82
N PRO A 111 11.06 -12.14 5.99
CA PRO A 111 10.34 -11.31 5.03
C PRO A 111 9.49 -12.13 4.07
N VAL A 112 8.25 -11.71 3.84
CA VAL A 112 7.41 -12.25 2.78
C VAL A 112 7.67 -11.45 1.52
N LEU A 113 7.87 -12.14 0.41
CA LEU A 113 8.13 -11.52 -0.88
C LEU A 113 6.89 -11.60 -1.79
N ARG A 114 6.87 -10.85 -2.86
CA ARG A 114 5.89 -11.01 -3.95
C ARG A 114 6.06 -12.35 -4.67
N SER A 115 7.24 -12.95 -4.58
CA SER A 115 7.55 -14.26 -5.14
C SER A 115 7.32 -15.38 -4.12
N GLY A 116 6.82 -16.54 -4.58
CA GLY A 116 6.65 -17.72 -3.74
C GLY A 116 5.25 -18.30 -3.76
N ALA A 117 4.27 -17.61 -4.36
CA ALA A 117 2.93 -18.15 -4.59
C ALA A 117 3.00 -19.38 -5.51
N ARG A 118 2.10 -20.33 -5.28
CA ARG A 118 2.06 -21.60 -6.02
C ARG A 118 0.66 -21.86 -6.54
N ALA A 119 0.56 -22.54 -7.67
CA ALA A 119 -0.75 -23.01 -8.15
C ALA A 119 -1.40 -23.90 -7.06
N GLY A 120 -2.67 -23.60 -6.76
CA GLY A 120 -3.43 -24.21 -5.67
C GLY A 120 -3.49 -23.35 -4.39
N ASP A 121 -2.65 -22.33 -4.21
CA ASP A 121 -2.80 -21.37 -3.11
C ASP A 121 -4.09 -20.57 -3.26
N GLY A 122 -4.78 -20.29 -2.16
CA GLY A 122 -5.85 -19.30 -2.13
C GLY A 122 -5.27 -17.89 -2.17
N VAL A 123 -6.00 -16.94 -2.76
CA VAL A 123 -5.69 -15.50 -2.75
C VAL A 123 -6.64 -14.81 -1.78
N TYR A 124 -6.09 -14.05 -0.85
CA TYR A 124 -6.83 -13.42 0.26
C TYR A 124 -6.53 -11.93 0.32
N VAL A 125 -7.51 -11.13 0.76
CA VAL A 125 -7.34 -9.71 1.02
C VAL A 125 -7.70 -9.37 2.47
N SER A 126 -6.94 -8.48 3.10
CA SER A 126 -7.10 -8.11 4.52
C SER A 126 -8.26 -7.16 4.80
N GLY A 127 -8.89 -6.58 3.79
CA GLY A 127 -9.94 -5.57 3.97
C GLY A 127 -10.77 -5.35 2.71
N LEU A 128 -11.62 -4.31 2.76
CA LEU A 128 -12.41 -3.86 1.61
C LEU A 128 -11.53 -3.03 0.67
N VAL A 129 -11.80 -3.10 -0.64
CA VAL A 129 -11.08 -2.36 -1.67
C VAL A 129 -11.97 -1.37 -2.42
N GLY A 130 -11.36 -0.32 -2.99
CA GLY A 130 -12.03 0.71 -3.79
C GLY A 130 -12.48 1.93 -2.99
N ALA A 131 -12.21 2.00 -1.68
CA ALA A 131 -12.62 3.13 -0.85
C ALA A 131 -11.86 4.41 -1.20
N ALA A 132 -10.55 4.33 -1.42
CA ALA A 132 -9.73 5.49 -1.77
C ALA A 132 -10.08 6.03 -3.16
N ALA A 133 -10.27 5.17 -4.17
CA ALA A 133 -10.67 5.57 -5.51
C ALA A 133 -12.06 6.21 -5.54
N ARG A 134 -13.05 5.65 -4.79
CA ARG A 134 -14.36 6.28 -4.59
C ARG A 134 -14.22 7.69 -4.02
N ASP A 135 -13.41 7.84 -2.99
CA ASP A 135 -13.20 9.11 -2.30
C ASP A 135 -12.48 10.13 -3.20
N LEU A 136 -11.49 9.69 -3.96
CA LEU A 136 -10.81 10.52 -4.96
C LEU A 136 -11.79 11.03 -6.02
N ARG A 137 -12.63 10.15 -6.58
CA ARG A 137 -13.67 10.50 -7.56
C ARG A 137 -14.68 11.49 -7.00
N ASN A 138 -14.94 11.47 -5.69
CA ASN A 138 -15.87 12.35 -5.00
C ASN A 138 -15.21 13.62 -4.43
N GLY A 139 -13.98 13.94 -4.81
CA GLY A 139 -13.28 15.17 -4.42
C GLY A 139 -12.48 15.08 -3.12
N GLY A 140 -11.92 13.92 -2.82
CA GLY A 140 -10.95 13.75 -1.73
C GLY A 140 -11.57 13.41 -0.37
N GLY A 141 -12.29 12.31 -0.26
CA GLY A 141 -12.81 11.81 1.02
C GLY A 141 -11.73 11.24 1.94
N LEU A 142 -12.14 10.75 3.12
CA LEU A 142 -11.23 10.38 4.20
C LEU A 142 -10.32 9.19 3.85
N ALA A 143 -10.83 8.18 3.13
CA ALA A 143 -10.04 7.00 2.77
C ALA A 143 -8.87 7.35 1.85
N HIS A 144 -9.04 8.34 0.94
CA HIS A 144 -7.95 8.84 0.10
C HIS A 144 -6.99 9.75 0.85
N ARG A 145 -7.49 10.67 1.70
CA ARG A 145 -6.65 11.66 2.41
C ARG A 145 -5.88 11.07 3.58
N ARG A 146 -6.52 10.16 4.31
CA ARG A 146 -5.97 9.51 5.51
C ARG A 146 -6.11 7.99 5.41
N PRO A 147 -5.40 7.34 4.46
CA PRO A 147 -5.44 5.89 4.35
C PRO A 147 -4.94 5.24 5.64
N MET A 148 -5.31 3.97 5.82
CA MET A 148 -4.85 3.17 6.93
C MET A 148 -4.14 1.94 6.40
N ALA A 149 -2.84 1.84 6.65
CA ALA A 149 -2.08 0.62 6.37
C ALA A 149 -2.58 -0.55 7.23
N TYR A 150 -2.43 -1.76 6.74
CA TYR A 150 -2.64 -2.93 7.56
C TYR A 150 -1.55 -3.03 8.63
N LEU A 151 -1.93 -2.91 9.90
CA LEU A 151 -1.02 -2.98 11.05
C LEU A 151 -1.22 -4.25 11.90
N GLY A 152 -2.00 -5.19 11.39
CA GLY A 152 -2.25 -6.47 12.05
C GLY A 152 -1.03 -7.41 12.02
N PRO A 153 -1.12 -8.55 12.69
CA PRO A 153 -0.05 -9.54 12.68
C PRO A 153 0.12 -10.16 11.28
N ARG A 154 1.36 -10.51 10.95
CA ARG A 154 1.64 -11.31 9.74
C ARG A 154 0.86 -12.62 9.79
N PRO A 155 0.07 -12.97 8.76
CA PRO A 155 -0.61 -14.25 8.69
C PRO A 155 0.38 -15.42 8.60
N HIS A 156 0.03 -16.55 9.20
CA HIS A 156 0.86 -17.76 9.13
C HIS A 156 0.73 -18.46 7.78
N GLY A 157 1.83 -19.05 7.30
CA GLY A 157 1.82 -19.90 6.11
C GLY A 157 1.65 -19.14 4.79
N VAL A 158 1.78 -17.81 4.79
CA VAL A 158 1.73 -16.99 3.59
C VAL A 158 2.94 -17.30 2.71
N THR A 159 2.70 -17.54 1.41
CA THR A 159 3.71 -17.85 0.40
C THR A 159 4.16 -16.65 -0.40
N ALA A 160 3.26 -15.67 -0.62
CA ALA A 160 3.56 -14.37 -1.23
C ALA A 160 2.60 -13.30 -0.69
N MET A 161 3.03 -12.04 -0.68
CA MET A 161 2.22 -10.92 -0.19
C MET A 161 2.63 -9.62 -0.87
N ILE A 162 1.70 -8.67 -0.95
CA ILE A 162 1.85 -7.32 -1.47
C ILE A 162 0.77 -6.43 -0.84
N ASP A 163 0.98 -5.11 -0.76
CA ASP A 163 -0.12 -4.19 -0.49
C ASP A 163 -0.86 -3.77 -1.77
N VAL A 164 -2.04 -3.18 -1.61
CA VAL A 164 -2.85 -2.64 -2.73
C VAL A 164 -2.63 -1.14 -2.79
N SER A 165 -1.61 -0.74 -3.51
CA SER A 165 -1.20 0.66 -3.72
C SER A 165 -1.58 1.19 -5.10
N ASP A 166 -1.44 0.37 -6.16
CA ASP A 166 -1.67 0.77 -7.55
C ASP A 166 -2.98 0.19 -8.13
N GLY A 167 -3.66 -0.64 -7.38
CA GLY A 167 -4.93 -1.28 -7.70
C GLY A 167 -4.84 -2.81 -7.67
N LEU A 168 -5.90 -3.45 -7.21
CA LEU A 168 -5.95 -4.87 -6.92
C LEU A 168 -5.46 -5.75 -8.08
N VAL A 169 -5.89 -5.45 -9.32
CA VAL A 169 -5.48 -6.23 -10.51
C VAL A 169 -4.01 -6.04 -10.83
N THR A 170 -3.50 -4.81 -10.70
CA THR A 170 -2.08 -4.47 -10.92
C THR A 170 -1.21 -5.22 -9.90
N ASP A 171 -1.55 -5.15 -8.63
CA ASP A 171 -0.76 -5.70 -7.54
C ASP A 171 -0.84 -7.23 -7.49
N CYS A 172 -2.00 -7.84 -7.78
CA CYS A 172 -2.12 -9.27 -8.05
C CYS A 172 -1.26 -9.69 -9.25
N GLY A 173 -1.20 -8.88 -10.31
CA GLY A 173 -0.36 -9.12 -11.48
C GLY A 173 1.13 -9.15 -11.15
N ARG A 174 1.58 -8.34 -10.19
CA ARG A 174 2.96 -8.34 -9.68
C ARG A 174 3.29 -9.64 -8.94
N ILE A 175 2.39 -10.13 -8.07
CA ILE A 175 2.54 -11.45 -7.44
C ILE A 175 2.58 -12.55 -8.52
N ALA A 176 1.65 -12.54 -9.46
CA ALA A 176 1.56 -13.52 -10.53
C ALA A 176 2.87 -13.60 -11.33
N SER A 177 3.39 -12.43 -11.74
CA SER A 177 4.65 -12.32 -12.49
C SER A 177 5.86 -12.76 -11.68
N ALA A 178 5.98 -12.31 -10.42
CA ALA A 178 7.12 -12.63 -9.55
C ALA A 178 7.15 -14.13 -9.16
N SER A 179 5.99 -14.77 -9.08
CA SER A 179 5.82 -16.17 -8.68
C SER A 179 5.75 -17.15 -9.86
N GLY A 180 5.53 -16.66 -11.08
CA GLY A 180 5.37 -17.52 -12.28
C GLY A 180 4.06 -18.31 -12.29
N VAL A 181 2.97 -17.71 -11.76
CA VAL A 181 1.62 -18.29 -11.71
C VAL A 181 0.60 -17.37 -12.36
N GLY A 182 -0.61 -17.86 -12.62
CA GLY A 182 -1.79 -17.04 -12.88
C GLY A 182 -2.54 -16.77 -11.57
N ILE A 183 -3.29 -15.68 -11.49
CA ILE A 183 -4.24 -15.39 -10.41
C ILE A 183 -5.66 -15.33 -10.99
N ALA A 184 -6.53 -16.20 -10.49
CA ALA A 184 -7.94 -16.24 -10.84
C ALA A 184 -8.75 -15.58 -9.71
N LEU A 185 -9.23 -14.35 -9.96
CA LEU A 185 -10.08 -13.60 -9.06
C LEU A 185 -11.55 -14.03 -9.24
N GLU A 186 -12.28 -14.06 -8.12
CA GLU A 186 -13.69 -14.49 -8.02
C GLU A 186 -14.53 -13.38 -7.39
N GLU A 187 -14.72 -13.39 -6.07
CA GLU A 187 -15.51 -12.41 -5.34
C GLU A 187 -14.62 -11.34 -4.72
N ILE A 188 -14.88 -10.07 -5.03
CA ILE A 188 -14.11 -8.94 -4.54
C ILE A 188 -14.90 -8.21 -3.45
N PRO A 189 -14.33 -7.99 -2.26
CA PRO A 189 -14.99 -7.27 -1.17
C PRO A 189 -14.94 -5.76 -1.42
N VAL A 190 -15.89 -5.27 -2.22
CA VAL A 190 -15.99 -3.86 -2.60
C VAL A 190 -16.43 -3.01 -1.42
N ALA A 191 -15.76 -1.89 -1.20
CA ALA A 191 -16.12 -0.92 -0.17
C ALA A 191 -17.52 -0.32 -0.42
N PRO A 192 -18.27 0.08 0.63
CA PRO A 192 -19.57 0.73 0.46
C PRO A 192 -19.49 1.93 -0.48
N GLU A 193 -20.45 2.06 -1.40
CA GLU A 193 -20.53 3.11 -2.42
C GLU A 193 -19.39 3.15 -3.45
N ALA A 194 -18.40 2.28 -3.35
CA ALA A 194 -17.41 2.06 -4.40
C ALA A 194 -18.01 1.20 -5.53
N THR A 195 -17.51 1.37 -6.74
CA THR A 195 -17.83 0.50 -7.87
C THR A 195 -16.85 -0.68 -7.93
N LEU A 196 -17.19 -1.72 -8.67
CA LEU A 196 -16.24 -2.80 -8.94
C LEU A 196 -14.98 -2.29 -9.67
N ASP A 197 -15.11 -1.30 -10.52
CA ASP A 197 -13.97 -0.66 -11.21
C ASP A 197 -13.05 0.08 -10.23
N ASP A 198 -13.61 0.80 -9.24
CA ASP A 198 -12.83 1.40 -8.15
C ASP A 198 -12.03 0.33 -7.38
N ALA A 199 -12.66 -0.81 -7.09
CA ALA A 199 -12.04 -1.90 -6.34
C ALA A 199 -10.95 -2.66 -7.11
N LEU A 200 -11.10 -2.80 -8.42
CA LEU A 200 -10.18 -3.55 -9.27
C LEU A 200 -8.96 -2.71 -9.70
N HIS A 201 -9.19 -1.43 -10.00
CA HIS A 201 -8.20 -0.57 -10.65
C HIS A 201 -7.87 0.70 -9.86
N GLY A 202 -8.62 1.00 -8.80
CA GLY A 202 -8.27 2.07 -7.89
C GLY A 202 -7.11 1.66 -6.99
N GLY A 203 -6.20 2.57 -6.73
CA GLY A 203 -5.10 2.38 -5.80
C GLY A 203 -5.37 3.00 -4.43
N GLU A 204 -4.32 3.03 -3.61
CA GLU A 204 -4.28 3.69 -2.30
C GLU A 204 -5.21 3.11 -1.23
N ASP A 205 -5.66 1.86 -1.38
CA ASP A 205 -6.44 1.18 -0.34
C ASP A 205 -5.53 0.67 0.81
N PHE A 206 -4.24 0.38 0.53
CA PHE A 206 -3.22 -0.07 1.49
C PHE A 206 -3.64 -1.25 2.38
N VAL A 207 -4.59 -2.04 1.91
CA VAL A 207 -4.87 -3.37 2.40
C VAL A 207 -3.86 -4.35 1.81
N LEU A 208 -3.68 -5.52 2.44
CA LEU A 208 -2.74 -6.53 1.94
C LEU A 208 -3.46 -7.60 1.12
N VAL A 209 -2.81 -8.05 0.05
CA VAL A 209 -3.14 -9.27 -0.68
C VAL A 209 -2.10 -10.33 -0.37
N ALA A 210 -2.53 -11.52 0.01
CA ALA A 210 -1.66 -12.64 0.31
C ALA A 210 -2.08 -13.92 -0.41
N CYS A 211 -1.10 -14.74 -0.78
CA CYS A 211 -1.29 -16.10 -1.26
C CYS A 211 -0.92 -17.10 -0.16
N ALA A 212 -1.76 -18.11 0.05
CA ALA A 212 -1.53 -19.12 1.09
C ALA A 212 -2.22 -20.45 0.74
N PRO A 213 -1.62 -21.62 1.13
CA PRO A 213 -2.23 -22.94 0.90
C PRO A 213 -3.42 -23.23 1.81
N ALA A 214 -3.59 -22.47 2.91
CA ALA A 214 -4.68 -22.59 3.87
C ALA A 214 -5.39 -21.25 4.05
N ALA A 215 -6.61 -21.30 4.58
CA ALA A 215 -7.37 -20.09 4.90
C ALA A 215 -6.61 -19.20 5.89
N ILE A 216 -6.68 -17.90 5.66
CA ILE A 216 -6.17 -16.87 6.56
C ILE A 216 -7.36 -16.36 7.37
N ASP A 217 -7.28 -16.50 8.70
CA ASP A 217 -8.34 -16.06 9.60
C ASP A 217 -8.58 -14.55 9.45
N GLU A 218 -9.84 -14.14 9.45
CA GLU A 218 -10.31 -12.76 9.31
C GLU A 218 -10.06 -12.11 7.93
N TRP A 219 -9.37 -12.78 6.99
CA TRP A 219 -9.19 -12.28 5.63
C TRP A 219 -10.21 -12.87 4.66
N THR A 220 -10.62 -12.08 3.69
CA THR A 220 -11.56 -12.51 2.66
C THR A 220 -10.82 -13.22 1.53
N ARG A 221 -11.24 -14.47 1.23
CA ARG A 221 -10.75 -15.16 0.03
C ARG A 221 -11.36 -14.51 -1.21
N ILE A 222 -10.49 -14.07 -2.13
CA ILE A 222 -10.88 -13.38 -3.37
C ILE A 222 -10.55 -14.18 -4.63
N GLY A 223 -9.93 -15.36 -4.50
CA GLY A 223 -9.57 -16.16 -5.66
C GLY A 223 -8.57 -17.27 -5.34
N SER A 224 -7.82 -17.67 -6.36
CA SER A 224 -6.78 -18.71 -6.25
C SER A 224 -5.65 -18.49 -7.25
N CYS A 225 -4.46 -18.99 -6.88
CA CYS A 225 -3.34 -19.12 -7.81
C CYS A 225 -3.53 -20.36 -8.69
N VAL A 226 -3.31 -20.20 -9.98
CA VAL A 226 -3.49 -21.24 -11.01
C VAL A 226 -2.22 -21.40 -11.83
N GLU A 227 -2.10 -22.52 -12.57
CA GLU A 227 -1.06 -22.63 -13.60
C GLU A 227 -1.30 -21.61 -14.70
N GLY A 228 -0.22 -21.01 -15.22
CA GLY A 228 -0.29 -20.00 -16.28
C GLY A 228 0.30 -18.67 -15.87
N ALA A 229 -0.25 -17.57 -16.38
CA ALA A 229 0.23 -16.22 -16.11
C ALA A 229 -0.93 -15.21 -16.19
N GLY A 230 -0.71 -14.01 -15.63
CA GLY A 230 -1.66 -12.91 -15.66
C GLY A 230 -2.78 -13.06 -14.63
N VAL A 231 -3.77 -12.17 -14.74
CA VAL A 231 -4.92 -12.11 -13.83
C VAL A 231 -6.19 -12.33 -14.63
N THR A 232 -7.11 -13.11 -14.09
CA THR A 232 -8.47 -13.29 -14.63
C THR A 232 -9.50 -12.92 -13.58
N LEU A 233 -10.68 -12.45 -14.03
CA LEU A 233 -11.84 -12.25 -13.18
C LEU A 233 -12.98 -13.11 -13.74
N HIS A 234 -13.54 -14.00 -12.91
CA HIS A 234 -14.57 -14.97 -13.32
C HIS A 234 -14.18 -15.81 -14.57
N GLY A 235 -12.86 -16.10 -14.72
CA GLY A 235 -12.31 -16.87 -15.82
C GLY A 235 -11.96 -16.07 -17.08
N GLU A 236 -12.32 -14.79 -17.15
CA GLU A 236 -11.99 -13.91 -18.28
C GLU A 236 -10.71 -13.10 -17.96
N PRO A 237 -9.76 -12.97 -18.89
CA PRO A 237 -8.58 -12.14 -18.71
C PRO A 237 -8.95 -10.69 -18.40
N ILE A 238 -8.29 -10.09 -17.40
CA ILE A 238 -8.47 -8.68 -17.03
C ILE A 238 -7.13 -7.95 -17.14
N GLU A 239 -7.14 -6.82 -17.84
CA GLU A 239 -5.96 -5.96 -17.97
C GLU A 239 -5.81 -5.04 -16.75
N ALA A 240 -4.59 -4.89 -16.27
CA ALA A 240 -4.26 -3.89 -15.27
C ALA A 240 -4.44 -2.47 -15.85
N ARG A 241 -5.18 -1.63 -15.13
CA ARG A 241 -5.40 -0.21 -15.46
C ARG A 241 -5.12 0.67 -14.24
N GLY A 242 -4.30 0.17 -13.32
CA GLY A 242 -3.92 0.88 -12.13
C GLY A 242 -3.01 2.07 -12.40
N TRP A 243 -2.53 2.69 -11.34
CA TRP A 243 -1.67 3.86 -11.42
C TRP A 243 -0.30 3.50 -12.04
N GLU A 244 0.16 4.34 -12.97
CA GLU A 244 1.52 4.30 -13.53
C GLU A 244 2.09 5.72 -13.55
N HIS A 245 3.29 5.88 -13.00
CA HIS A 245 4.00 7.15 -13.08
C HIS A 245 4.40 7.46 -14.52
N GLN A 246 3.99 8.62 -15.02
CA GLN A 246 4.46 9.16 -16.30
C GLN A 246 5.79 9.88 -16.06
N LEU A 247 6.89 9.21 -16.38
CA LEU A 247 8.26 9.72 -16.26
C LEU A 247 8.72 10.38 -17.57
#